data_1bdc687821136dbe1547f15331db92eb
#
_entry.id   1bdc687821136dbe1547f15331db92eb
#
_cell.length_a   1.000
_cell.length_b   1.000
_cell.length_c   1.000
_cell.angle_alpha   90.00
_cell.angle_beta   90.00
_cell.angle_gamma   90.00
#
_symmetry.space_group_name_H-M   'P 1'
#
loop_
_entity.id
_entity.type
_entity.pdbx_description
1 polymer ?
#
loop_
_entity_poly.entity_id
_entity_poly.type
_entity_poly.pdbx_seq_one_letter_code
_entity_poly.pdbx_strand_id
1 'polypeptide(L)'
;KLKKQILAKALLIGEDFRFGNNREFGINDLLKSNIEIFILKEVRKNNKRVSSTHIRKALSSGDLNLAKSLLGRDYCISGKVVHGDQRGREIGFPTANIHMFHNRPPIKGVFAVKLNEEFGVANLGTRPTVTGISKLHLEVHVLNFSKDLYGQHVHITFLKKIRDEVKFES
;
A
#
# COMPACT_ATOMS: atom_id res chain seq x y z
N LYS A 1 -18.66 -13.72 -18.75
CA LYS A 1 -18.70 -13.61 -17.26
C LYS A 1 -19.14 -12.21 -16.81
N LEU A 2 -18.47 -11.11 -17.22
CA LEU A 2 -18.77 -9.73 -16.76
C LEU A 2 -20.24 -9.35 -16.94
N LYS A 3 -20.81 -9.56 -18.13
CA LYS A 3 -22.22 -9.19 -18.43
C LYS A 3 -23.21 -10.09 -17.71
N LYS A 4 -22.98 -11.41 -17.67
CA LYS A 4 -23.95 -12.39 -17.13
C LYS A 4 -23.88 -12.57 -15.62
N GLN A 5 -22.68 -12.49 -15.01
CA GLN A 5 -22.49 -12.75 -13.57
C GLN A 5 -22.41 -11.45 -12.74
N ILE A 6 -21.79 -10.40 -13.30
CA ILE A 6 -21.58 -9.13 -12.58
C ILE A 6 -22.58 -8.07 -13.02
N LEU A 7 -23.35 -8.34 -14.10
CA LEU A 7 -24.32 -7.41 -14.68
C LEU A 7 -23.69 -6.04 -15.06
N ALA A 8 -22.42 -6.06 -15.47
CA ALA A 8 -21.71 -4.85 -15.88
C ALA A 8 -22.41 -4.19 -17.07
N LYS A 9 -22.77 -2.92 -16.92
CA LYS A 9 -23.38 -2.11 -17.98
C LYS A 9 -22.32 -1.38 -18.81
N ALA A 10 -21.23 -0.95 -18.16
CA ALA A 10 -20.13 -0.25 -18.80
C ALA A 10 -18.78 -0.74 -18.24
N LEU A 11 -17.72 -0.56 -19.03
CA LEU A 11 -16.33 -0.84 -18.63
C LEU A 11 -15.50 0.42 -18.82
N LEU A 12 -14.71 0.76 -17.80
CA LEU A 12 -13.71 1.81 -17.86
C LEU A 12 -12.33 1.14 -17.89
N ILE A 13 -11.57 1.31 -18.97
CA ILE A 13 -10.31 0.60 -19.22
C ILE A 13 -9.24 1.54 -19.77
N GLY A 14 -7.97 1.23 -19.54
CA GLY A 14 -6.86 1.95 -20.16
C GLY A 14 -6.64 1.55 -21.62
N GLU A 15 -5.95 2.38 -22.39
CA GLU A 15 -5.62 2.14 -23.81
C GLU A 15 -4.82 0.85 -24.04
N ASP A 16 -4.06 0.40 -23.03
CA ASP A 16 -3.23 -0.81 -23.09
C ASP A 16 -3.91 -2.05 -22.50
N PHE A 17 -5.21 -1.98 -22.25
CA PHE A 17 -5.96 -3.09 -21.68
C PHE A 17 -5.91 -4.32 -22.57
N ARG A 18 -5.55 -5.46 -21.97
CA ARG A 18 -5.52 -6.77 -22.60
C ARG A 18 -6.18 -7.79 -21.69
N PHE A 19 -6.89 -8.76 -22.28
CA PHE A 19 -7.59 -9.81 -21.54
C PHE A 19 -7.54 -11.15 -22.27
N GLY A 20 -8.14 -12.18 -21.66
CA GLY A 20 -8.14 -13.54 -22.19
C GLY A 20 -6.89 -14.33 -21.84
N ASN A 21 -6.82 -15.57 -22.33
CA ASN A 21 -5.65 -16.41 -22.13
C ASN A 21 -4.45 -15.75 -22.84
N ASN A 22 -3.28 -15.74 -22.20
CA ASN A 22 -2.06 -15.08 -22.71
C ASN A 22 -2.25 -13.62 -23.15
N ARG A 23 -3.29 -12.91 -22.68
CA ARG A 23 -3.58 -11.52 -23.04
C ARG A 23 -3.79 -11.27 -24.56
N GLU A 24 -4.35 -12.23 -25.26
CA GLU A 24 -4.53 -12.21 -26.71
C GLU A 24 -5.51 -11.11 -27.18
N PHE A 25 -6.55 -10.84 -26.39
CA PHE A 25 -7.62 -9.91 -26.73
C PHE A 25 -7.33 -8.50 -26.23
N GLY A 26 -7.83 -7.50 -26.96
CA GLY A 26 -7.67 -6.09 -26.66
C GLY A 26 -8.98 -5.31 -26.75
N ILE A 27 -8.87 -3.98 -26.80
CA ILE A 27 -10.02 -3.06 -26.83
C ILE A 27 -10.93 -3.34 -28.02
N ASN A 28 -10.36 -3.61 -29.19
CA ASN A 28 -11.13 -3.87 -30.41
C ASN A 28 -12.07 -5.07 -30.29
N ASP A 29 -11.69 -6.06 -29.49
CA ASP A 29 -12.52 -7.23 -29.23
C ASP A 29 -13.65 -6.91 -28.24
N LEU A 30 -13.41 -5.99 -27.31
CA LEU A 30 -14.45 -5.50 -26.40
C LEU A 30 -15.46 -4.61 -27.11
N LEU A 31 -15.02 -3.79 -28.06
CA LEU A 31 -15.92 -2.92 -28.84
C LEU A 31 -16.96 -3.71 -29.66
N LYS A 32 -16.67 -4.97 -29.96
CA LYS A 32 -17.64 -5.90 -30.57
C LYS A 32 -18.71 -6.40 -29.59
N SER A 33 -18.54 -6.13 -28.29
CA SER A 33 -19.49 -6.53 -27.27
C SER A 33 -20.57 -5.47 -27.06
N ASN A 34 -21.77 -5.88 -26.60
CA ASN A 34 -22.87 -4.96 -26.28
C ASN A 34 -22.68 -4.34 -24.86
N ILE A 35 -21.45 -3.96 -24.48
CA ILE A 35 -21.13 -3.27 -23.24
C ILE A 35 -20.54 -1.93 -23.63
N GLU A 36 -20.96 -0.87 -22.97
CA GLU A 36 -20.40 0.46 -23.16
C GLU A 36 -18.95 0.50 -22.70
N ILE A 37 -18.04 1.05 -23.51
CA ILE A 37 -16.60 1.07 -23.25
C ILE A 37 -16.12 2.51 -23.15
N PHE A 38 -15.59 2.87 -21.98
CA PHE A 38 -14.88 4.14 -21.77
C PHE A 38 -13.38 3.88 -21.75
N ILE A 39 -12.64 4.53 -22.63
CA ILE A 39 -11.19 4.38 -22.73
C ILE A 39 -10.52 5.53 -21.99
N LEU A 40 -9.73 5.21 -20.96
CA LEU A 40 -8.91 6.17 -20.26
C LEU A 40 -7.59 6.37 -21.00
N LYS A 41 -7.31 7.62 -21.34
CA LYS A 41 -6.00 8.01 -21.85
C LYS A 41 -4.92 7.79 -20.78
N GLU A 42 -3.71 7.48 -21.22
CA GLU A 42 -2.60 7.33 -20.28
C GLU A 42 -2.28 8.67 -19.60
N VAL A 43 -2.05 8.59 -18.28
CA VAL A 43 -1.57 9.73 -17.51
C VAL A 43 -0.05 9.80 -17.67
N ARG A 44 0.47 10.95 -18.07
CA ARG A 44 1.90 11.22 -18.17
C ARG A 44 2.32 12.30 -17.17
N LYS A 45 3.52 12.16 -16.63
CA LYS A 45 4.19 13.17 -15.82
C LYS A 45 5.66 13.25 -16.24
N ASN A 46 6.13 14.46 -16.53
CA ASN A 46 7.49 14.70 -17.06
C ASN A 46 7.81 13.78 -18.26
N ASN A 47 6.89 13.70 -19.23
CA ASN A 47 6.94 12.85 -20.42
C ASN A 47 7.04 11.34 -20.14
N LYS A 48 6.96 10.89 -18.89
CA LYS A 48 6.95 9.47 -18.51
C LYS A 48 5.53 9.03 -18.15
N ARG A 49 5.15 7.85 -18.61
CA ARG A 49 3.86 7.23 -18.27
C ARG A 49 3.81 6.93 -16.77
N VAL A 50 2.71 7.35 -16.12
CA VAL A 50 2.39 6.93 -14.76
C VAL A 50 1.87 5.50 -14.81
N SER A 51 2.53 4.58 -14.09
CA SER A 51 2.14 3.18 -14.03
C SER A 51 2.35 2.60 -12.63
N SER A 52 1.61 1.55 -12.30
CA SER A 52 1.78 0.83 -11.03
C SER A 52 3.20 0.31 -10.83
N THR A 53 3.88 -0.06 -11.92
CA THR A 53 5.28 -0.52 -11.86
C THR A 53 6.22 0.60 -11.43
N HIS A 54 6.08 1.79 -11.99
CA HIS A 54 6.89 2.95 -11.62
C HIS A 54 6.63 3.38 -10.17
N ILE A 55 5.36 3.41 -9.77
CA ILE A 55 4.97 3.74 -8.39
C ILE A 55 5.57 2.71 -7.40
N ARG A 56 5.44 1.41 -7.67
CA ARG A 56 6.02 0.38 -6.81
C ARG A 56 7.54 0.49 -6.73
N LYS A 57 8.21 0.82 -7.85
CA LYS A 57 9.68 1.03 -7.86
C LYS A 57 10.08 2.23 -6.99
N ALA A 58 9.38 3.36 -7.10
CA ALA A 58 9.61 4.52 -6.25
C ALA A 58 9.40 4.20 -4.75
N LEU A 59 8.31 3.49 -4.43
CA LEU A 59 8.02 3.05 -3.06
C LEU A 59 9.08 2.08 -2.52
N SER A 60 9.53 1.11 -3.31
CA SER A 60 10.54 0.13 -2.88
C SER A 60 11.92 0.75 -2.67
N SER A 61 12.27 1.80 -3.41
CA SER A 61 13.50 2.57 -3.17
C SER A 61 13.37 3.58 -2.02
N GLY A 62 12.16 3.79 -1.49
CA GLY A 62 11.89 4.78 -0.44
C GLY A 62 11.77 6.22 -0.95
N ASP A 63 11.68 6.42 -2.27
CA ASP A 63 11.45 7.75 -2.87
C ASP A 63 9.95 8.09 -2.79
N LEU A 64 9.54 8.53 -1.60
CA LEU A 64 8.14 8.91 -1.33
C LEU A 64 7.74 10.18 -2.08
N ASN A 65 8.67 11.07 -2.40
CA ASN A 65 8.40 12.29 -3.17
C ASN A 65 8.01 11.93 -4.62
N LEU A 66 8.78 11.05 -5.26
CA LEU A 66 8.44 10.54 -6.57
C LEU A 66 7.13 9.77 -6.55
N ALA A 67 6.96 8.89 -5.55
CA ALA A 67 5.71 8.14 -5.38
C ALA A 67 4.49 9.05 -5.24
N LYS A 68 4.55 10.09 -4.38
CA LYS A 68 3.52 11.12 -4.23
C LYS A 68 3.23 11.83 -5.54
N SER A 69 4.29 12.21 -6.25
CA SER A 69 4.21 12.87 -7.55
C SER A 69 3.45 12.03 -8.58
N LEU A 70 3.70 10.71 -8.62
CA LEU A 70 3.05 9.78 -9.54
C LEU A 70 1.63 9.40 -9.10
N LEU A 71 1.37 9.30 -7.80
CA LEU A 71 0.07 8.96 -7.23
C LEU A 71 -0.90 10.14 -7.20
N GLY A 72 -0.38 11.38 -7.19
CA GLY A 72 -1.17 12.60 -6.93
C GLY A 72 -1.55 12.79 -5.45
N ARG A 73 -1.07 11.93 -4.54
CA ARG A 73 -1.31 11.97 -3.09
C ARG A 73 -0.20 11.28 -2.34
N ASP A 74 -0.11 11.49 -1.04
CA ASP A 74 0.80 10.73 -0.20
C ASP A 74 0.44 9.24 -0.21
N TYR A 75 1.47 8.39 -0.10
CA TYR A 75 1.25 6.96 0.04
C TYR A 75 0.74 6.65 1.45
N CYS A 76 -0.32 5.87 1.54
CA CYS A 76 -0.89 5.46 2.82
C CYS A 76 -1.21 3.97 2.85
N ILE A 77 -1.19 3.42 4.06
CA ILE A 77 -1.69 2.08 4.38
C ILE A 77 -2.77 2.22 5.43
N SER A 78 -3.88 1.51 5.24
CA SER A 78 -4.95 1.43 6.23
C SER A 78 -4.98 0.05 6.85
N GLY A 79 -5.34 -0.01 8.12
CA GLY A 79 -5.47 -1.27 8.83
C GLY A 79 -6.18 -1.12 10.17
N LYS A 80 -6.34 -2.23 10.87
CA LYS A 80 -6.92 -2.29 12.21
C LYS A 80 -5.81 -2.42 13.24
N VAL A 81 -5.87 -1.64 14.32
CA VAL A 81 -4.94 -1.79 15.43
C VAL A 81 -5.26 -3.07 16.20
N VAL A 82 -4.28 -3.93 16.35
CA VAL A 82 -4.39 -5.23 17.03
C VAL A 82 -3.38 -5.34 18.16
N HIS A 83 -3.63 -6.25 19.10
CA HIS A 83 -2.66 -6.56 20.14
C HIS A 83 -1.42 -7.21 19.51
N GLY A 84 -0.25 -6.76 19.92
CA GLY A 84 1.05 -7.34 19.58
C GLY A 84 1.79 -7.81 20.84
N ASP A 85 3.09 -8.10 20.71
CA ASP A 85 3.93 -8.62 21.80
C ASP A 85 4.21 -7.60 22.93
N GLN A 86 3.72 -6.37 22.80
CA GLN A 86 3.82 -5.26 23.76
C GLN A 86 5.26 -4.89 24.23
N ARG A 87 6.31 -5.41 23.58
CA ARG A 87 7.73 -5.19 23.96
C ARG A 87 8.10 -3.70 23.98
N GLY A 88 7.54 -2.88 23.09
CA GLY A 88 7.75 -1.44 23.07
C GLY A 88 7.23 -0.73 24.32
N ARG A 89 6.19 -1.27 24.96
CA ARG A 89 5.62 -0.70 26.18
C ARG A 89 6.57 -0.85 27.37
N GLU A 90 7.29 -1.96 27.46
CA GLU A 90 8.25 -2.25 28.54
C GLU A 90 9.45 -1.30 28.51
N ILE A 91 9.83 -0.83 27.33
CA ILE A 91 10.95 0.11 27.13
C ILE A 91 10.51 1.59 26.96
N GLY A 92 9.25 1.90 27.30
CA GLY A 92 8.73 3.28 27.27
C GLY A 92 8.31 3.81 25.89
N PHE A 93 8.32 2.97 24.84
CA PHE A 93 7.92 3.33 23.48
C PHE A 93 6.77 2.44 23.00
N PRO A 94 5.54 2.64 23.49
CA PRO A 94 4.40 1.81 23.10
C PRO A 94 4.17 1.92 21.59
N THR A 95 4.02 0.78 20.91
CA THR A 95 3.75 0.69 19.49
C THR A 95 2.38 0.09 19.23
N ALA A 96 1.65 0.69 18.27
CA ALA A 96 0.43 0.12 17.71
C ALA A 96 0.80 -0.88 16.61
N ASN A 97 0.35 -2.13 16.74
CA ASN A 97 0.49 -3.14 15.71
C ASN A 97 -0.67 -3.03 14.74
N ILE A 98 -0.39 -2.89 13.46
CA ILE A 98 -1.39 -2.67 12.42
C ILE A 98 -1.61 -3.94 11.62
N HIS A 99 -2.82 -4.49 11.70
CA HIS A 99 -3.25 -5.56 10.81
C HIS A 99 -3.64 -4.96 9.46
N MET A 100 -2.76 -5.11 8.46
CA MET A 100 -2.95 -4.57 7.12
C MET A 100 -3.84 -5.49 6.29
N PHE A 101 -4.75 -4.91 5.49
CA PHE A 101 -5.54 -5.69 4.52
C PHE A 101 -4.72 -6.16 3.32
N HIS A 102 -3.60 -5.49 3.01
CA HIS A 102 -2.68 -5.84 1.93
C HIS A 102 -1.43 -6.51 2.49
N ASN A 103 -1.22 -7.76 2.13
CA ASN A 103 -0.12 -8.58 2.66
C ASN A 103 1.26 -8.28 2.05
N ARG A 104 1.35 -7.39 1.05
CA ARG A 104 2.61 -7.11 0.32
C ARG A 104 2.73 -5.64 -0.08
N PRO A 105 2.81 -4.70 0.86
CA PRO A 105 3.14 -3.32 0.52
C PRO A 105 4.53 -3.25 -0.12
N PRO A 106 4.71 -2.36 -1.11
CA PRO A 106 5.98 -2.28 -1.85
C PRO A 106 7.07 -1.49 -1.13
N ILE A 107 6.88 -1.15 0.14
CA ILE A 107 7.84 -0.40 0.96
C ILE A 107 8.30 -1.24 2.14
N LYS A 108 9.54 -0.99 2.62
CA LYS A 108 10.12 -1.59 3.83
C LYS A 108 11.06 -0.61 4.49
N GLY A 109 11.22 -0.73 5.82
CA GLY A 109 12.11 0.10 6.62
C GLY A 109 11.39 0.91 7.69
N VAL A 110 12.08 1.92 8.19
CA VAL A 110 11.60 2.85 9.22
C VAL A 110 11.26 4.18 8.56
N PHE A 111 10.09 4.72 8.90
CA PHE A 111 9.53 5.91 8.27
C PHE A 111 8.98 6.89 9.30
N ALA A 112 9.11 8.19 9.02
CA ALA A 112 8.27 9.20 9.64
C ALA A 112 6.87 9.10 8.99
N VAL A 113 5.84 9.08 9.83
CA VAL A 113 4.45 8.88 9.40
C VAL A 113 3.49 9.80 10.15
N LYS A 114 2.26 9.89 9.63
CA LYS A 114 1.10 10.28 10.42
C LYS A 114 0.20 9.04 10.60
N LEU A 115 -0.23 8.78 11.82
CA LEU A 115 -1.31 7.87 12.12
C LEU A 115 -2.57 8.70 12.31
N ASN A 116 -3.50 8.66 11.38
CA ASN A 116 -4.55 9.66 11.19
C ASN A 116 -3.90 11.06 11.13
N GLU A 117 -4.07 11.90 12.17
CA GLU A 117 -3.48 13.25 12.21
C GLU A 117 -2.24 13.33 13.11
N GLU A 118 -1.92 12.28 13.87
CA GLU A 118 -0.84 12.28 14.86
C GLU A 118 0.49 11.85 14.24
N PHE A 119 1.57 12.53 14.56
CA PHE A 119 2.90 12.17 14.08
C PHE A 119 3.44 10.94 14.81
N GLY A 120 4.22 10.14 14.07
CA GLY A 120 4.80 8.92 14.60
C GLY A 120 5.96 8.39 13.77
N VAL A 121 6.49 7.28 14.24
CA VAL A 121 7.51 6.50 13.55
C VAL A 121 6.93 5.11 13.27
N ALA A 122 6.94 4.69 12.02
CA ALA A 122 6.50 3.37 11.61
C ALA A 122 7.69 2.49 11.26
N ASN A 123 7.65 1.24 11.69
CA ASN A 123 8.52 0.17 11.22
C ASN A 123 7.70 -0.82 10.39
N LEU A 124 8.04 -0.96 9.13
CA LEU A 124 7.46 -1.96 8.23
C LEU A 124 8.53 -2.97 7.84
N GLY A 125 8.49 -4.12 8.48
CA GLY A 125 9.51 -5.14 8.35
C GLY A 125 8.96 -6.55 8.32
N THR A 126 9.87 -7.52 8.19
CA THR A 126 9.53 -8.95 8.18
C THR A 126 9.94 -9.58 9.49
N ARG A 127 8.99 -10.25 10.16
CA ARG A 127 9.32 -11.12 11.30
C ARG A 127 9.34 -12.58 10.85
N PRO A 128 10.38 -13.34 11.19
CA PRO A 128 10.35 -14.79 11.08
C PRO A 128 9.22 -15.33 11.99
N THR A 129 8.35 -16.17 11.46
CA THR A 129 7.41 -16.92 12.28
C THR A 129 8.00 -18.26 12.66
N VAL A 130 7.53 -18.86 13.75
CA VAL A 130 7.91 -20.22 14.19
C VAL A 130 7.67 -21.27 13.07
N THR A 131 6.77 -20.98 12.16
CA THR A 131 6.43 -21.81 10.98
C THR A 131 7.29 -21.55 9.75
N GLY A 132 8.35 -20.69 9.85
CA GLY A 132 9.24 -20.36 8.74
C GLY A 132 8.68 -19.40 7.70
N ILE A 133 7.41 -19.01 7.80
CA ILE A 133 6.79 -18.04 6.87
C ILE A 133 7.04 -16.63 7.40
N SER A 134 7.85 -15.85 6.69
CA SER A 134 8.06 -14.43 7.02
C SER A 134 6.77 -13.63 6.82
N LYS A 135 6.21 -13.10 7.90
CA LYS A 135 5.03 -12.24 7.85
C LYS A 135 5.46 -10.76 7.94
N LEU A 136 4.89 -9.93 7.08
CA LEU A 136 5.08 -8.49 7.14
C LEU A 136 4.32 -7.92 8.34
N HIS A 137 5.02 -7.12 9.15
CA HIS A 137 4.48 -6.42 10.30
C HIS A 137 4.63 -4.91 10.11
N LEU A 138 3.58 -4.18 10.41
CA LEU A 138 3.58 -2.72 10.49
C LEU A 138 3.34 -2.32 11.94
N GLU A 139 4.33 -1.71 12.55
CA GLU A 139 4.27 -1.16 13.91
C GLU A 139 4.43 0.35 13.84
N VAL A 140 3.62 1.08 14.59
CA VAL A 140 3.66 2.54 14.64
C VAL A 140 3.78 3.00 16.08
N HIS A 141 4.87 3.71 16.41
CA HIS A 141 4.99 4.48 17.64
C HIS A 141 4.46 5.90 17.37
N VAL A 142 3.38 6.26 18.06
CA VAL A 142 2.77 7.60 17.95
C VAL A 142 3.39 8.50 19.01
N LEU A 143 3.89 9.65 18.59
CA LEU A 143 4.58 10.59 19.48
C LEU A 143 3.56 11.33 20.37
N ASN A 144 3.91 11.51 21.67
CA ASN A 144 3.10 12.27 22.62
C ASN A 144 1.61 11.83 22.69
N PHE A 145 1.37 10.53 22.56
CA PHE A 145 0.03 9.98 22.47
C PHE A 145 -0.21 8.90 23.54
N SER A 146 -1.31 9.06 24.29
CA SER A 146 -1.66 8.16 25.42
C SER A 146 -3.02 7.48 25.29
N LYS A 147 -3.78 7.76 24.21
CA LYS A 147 -5.13 7.18 24.04
C LYS A 147 -5.05 5.72 23.58
N ASP A 148 -6.05 4.94 23.93
CA ASP A 148 -6.20 3.58 23.44
C ASP A 148 -6.67 3.59 21.97
N LEU A 149 -5.95 2.84 21.12
CA LEU A 149 -6.21 2.67 19.69
C LEU A 149 -6.69 1.26 19.34
N TYR A 150 -6.71 0.33 20.29
CA TYR A 150 -7.05 -1.06 19.97
C TYR A 150 -8.43 -1.21 19.34
N GLY A 151 -8.50 -2.03 18.30
CA GLY A 151 -9.71 -2.29 17.53
C GLY A 151 -10.11 -1.20 16.55
N GLN A 152 -9.47 -0.03 16.60
CA GLN A 152 -9.76 1.07 15.68
C GLN A 152 -9.18 0.83 14.28
N HIS A 153 -9.88 1.32 13.27
CA HIS A 153 -9.33 1.44 11.92
C HIS A 153 -8.56 2.76 11.81
N VAL A 154 -7.32 2.66 11.34
CA VAL A 154 -6.41 3.79 11.23
C VAL A 154 -5.82 3.90 9.83
N HIS A 155 -5.41 5.13 9.48
CA HIS A 155 -4.70 5.44 8.25
C HIS A 155 -3.28 5.88 8.60
N ILE A 156 -2.30 5.23 8.00
CA ILE A 156 -0.88 5.53 8.18
C ILE A 156 -0.38 6.18 6.90
N THR A 157 -0.12 7.48 6.93
CA THR A 157 0.44 8.26 5.84
C THR A 157 1.96 8.31 5.96
N PHE A 158 2.66 7.83 4.95
CA PHE A 158 4.13 7.78 4.93
C PHE A 158 4.68 9.10 4.41
N LEU A 159 5.50 9.77 5.24
CA LEU A 159 6.03 11.10 4.94
C LEU A 159 7.48 11.05 4.43
N LYS A 160 8.34 10.32 5.12
CA LYS A 160 9.77 10.24 4.79
C LYS A 160 10.37 8.93 5.26
N LYS A 161 11.22 8.32 4.44
CA LYS A 161 12.04 7.17 4.87
C LYS A 161 13.16 7.67 5.76
N ILE A 162 13.31 7.06 6.93
CA ILE A 162 14.37 7.39 7.90
C ILE A 162 15.58 6.48 7.66
N ARG A 163 15.34 5.14 7.58
CA ARG A 163 16.39 4.14 7.35
C ARG A 163 15.79 2.81 6.89
N ASP A 164 16.65 1.92 6.47
CA ASP A 164 16.27 0.52 6.23
C ASP A 164 16.04 -0.22 7.56
N GLU A 165 15.39 -1.37 7.47
CA GLU A 165 15.23 -2.28 8.60
C GLU A 165 16.60 -2.83 9.01
N VAL A 166 16.94 -2.71 10.28
CA VAL A 166 18.16 -3.31 10.86
C VAL A 166 17.73 -4.43 11.80
N LYS A 167 18.28 -5.62 11.61
CA LYS A 167 18.18 -6.68 12.61
C LYS A 167 19.21 -6.40 13.70
N PHE A 168 18.75 -6.20 14.91
CA PHE A 168 19.64 -6.19 16.07
C PHE A 168 19.83 -7.64 16.50
N GLU A 169 21.08 -8.04 16.64
CA GLU A 169 21.44 -9.29 17.32
C GLU A 169 21.11 -9.08 18.79
N SER A 170 20.25 -9.96 19.33
CA SER A 170 19.86 -10.00 20.75
C SER A 170 20.84 -10.83 21.55
#